data_35ac7f07e80bc5773375477def2eaf64
#
_entry.id   35ac7f07e80bc5773375477def2eaf64
#
_cell.length_a   1.000
_cell.length_b   1.000
_cell.length_c   1.000
_cell.angle_alpha   90.00
_cell.angle_beta   90.00
_cell.angle_gamma   90.00
#
_symmetry.space_group_name_H-M   'P 1'
#
loop_
_entity.id
_entity.type
_entity.pdbx_description
1 polymer ?
#
loop_
_entity_poly.entity_id
_entity_poly.type
_entity_poly.pdbx_seq_one_letter_code
_entity_poly.pdbx_strand_id
1 'polypeptide(L)'
;MMGENIKRCAQCIMPASVPGVTLNKDGICNFCLEFKEITYLGKEKLDKIVDSIRNKAPRYDCIVPMSGGRDSTYALYVARKIYNLRTLAVNYDNEFRHAQALANIKKACEILETEFISVRSEKDLGKKIVQATIREYLSMGRYGIPPETCIACMYGIKSIPYREAERQSIPLLIYAGSQEEKSKDMITKVFSAVNIPFRRIALGKLNHLNPAHLKFRYYQMLQKQEFSVSGNSIFSSKVRPTLKNKGITELHLFDYIPWDRKQITETITKELGWERTPGHISSWRNDCALHQYVNYDFITHFGCTRDCFGYCRMINSGKMAREEALKQEEAMLASYNSGAINNVNIEELLLHEVGLSKKETARVLSTL
;
A
#
# COMPACT_ATOMS: atom_id res chain seq x y z
N MET A 1 -23.70 -6.74 16.11
CA MET A 1 -24.71 -6.65 15.04
C MET A 1 -24.33 -5.51 14.09
N MET A 2 -23.35 -5.74 13.19
CA MET A 2 -22.91 -4.82 12.12
C MET A 2 -23.32 -5.45 10.79
N GLY A 3 -24.56 -5.25 10.33
CA GLY A 3 -24.99 -5.89 9.10
C GLY A 3 -26.34 -5.44 8.55
N GLU A 4 -27.10 -4.63 9.26
CA GLU A 4 -28.42 -4.21 8.76
C GLU A 4 -28.43 -2.70 8.53
N ASN A 5 -28.61 -2.32 7.24
CA ASN A 5 -28.87 -0.96 6.76
C ASN A 5 -27.77 0.11 6.94
N ILE A 6 -26.51 -0.20 6.62
CA ILE A 6 -25.53 0.88 6.47
C ILE A 6 -25.92 1.73 5.25
N LYS A 7 -26.38 2.97 5.48
CA LYS A 7 -26.64 3.93 4.39
C LYS A 7 -25.34 4.21 3.63
N ARG A 8 -25.30 3.87 2.37
CA ARG A 8 -24.14 4.03 1.47
C ARG A 8 -24.44 5.06 0.39
N CYS A 9 -23.38 5.61 -0.19
CA CYS A 9 -23.46 6.44 -1.38
C CYS A 9 -24.20 5.71 -2.52
N ALA A 10 -25.08 6.43 -3.22
CA ALA A 10 -25.83 5.88 -4.35
C ALA A 10 -24.95 5.57 -5.57
N GLN A 11 -23.86 6.33 -5.78
CA GLN A 11 -22.93 6.16 -6.89
C GLN A 11 -21.82 5.14 -6.59
N CYS A 12 -21.09 5.30 -5.46
CA CYS A 12 -20.09 4.33 -5.00
C CYS A 12 -20.63 3.48 -3.84
N ILE A 13 -19.75 2.92 -3.00
CA ILE A 13 -20.15 2.10 -1.85
C ILE A 13 -19.77 2.72 -0.49
N MET A 14 -19.29 3.98 -0.47
CA MET A 14 -18.82 4.65 0.74
C MET A 14 -19.98 4.78 1.76
N PRO A 15 -19.78 4.30 3.01
CA PRO A 15 -20.79 4.46 4.06
C PRO A 15 -20.93 5.93 4.47
N ALA A 16 -22.16 6.38 4.70
CA ALA A 16 -22.45 7.73 5.20
C ALA A 16 -21.98 7.96 6.64
N SER A 17 -21.74 6.89 7.39
CA SER A 17 -21.22 6.92 8.76
C SER A 17 -19.73 7.25 8.86
N VAL A 18 -18.98 7.15 7.76
CA VAL A 18 -17.54 7.46 7.75
C VAL A 18 -17.33 8.95 8.00
N PRO A 19 -16.46 9.35 8.94
CA PRO A 19 -16.23 10.76 9.24
C PRO A 19 -15.83 11.58 8.00
N GLY A 20 -16.44 12.76 7.84
CA GLY A 20 -16.18 13.64 6.69
C GLY A 20 -16.89 13.22 5.39
N VAL A 21 -17.71 12.17 5.42
CA VAL A 21 -18.61 11.81 4.32
C VAL A 21 -19.91 12.60 4.46
N THR A 22 -20.30 13.29 3.41
CA THR A 22 -21.59 13.97 3.28
C THR A 22 -22.29 13.49 2.03
N LEU A 23 -23.61 13.29 2.09
CA LEU A 23 -24.43 12.92 0.94
C LEU A 23 -25.25 14.13 0.47
N ASN A 24 -25.33 14.34 -0.83
CA ASN A 24 -26.25 15.31 -1.41
C ASN A 24 -27.71 14.78 -1.41
N LYS A 25 -28.65 15.55 -1.98
CA LYS A 25 -30.08 15.16 -2.09
C LYS A 25 -30.30 13.88 -2.88
N ASP A 26 -29.41 13.54 -3.80
CA ASP A 26 -29.48 12.35 -4.64
C ASP A 26 -28.76 11.15 -3.99
N GLY A 27 -28.27 11.30 -2.75
CA GLY A 27 -27.55 10.26 -2.03
C GLY A 27 -26.11 10.06 -2.48
N ILE A 28 -25.53 10.97 -3.28
CA ILE A 28 -24.16 10.89 -3.80
C ILE A 28 -23.19 11.55 -2.82
N CYS A 29 -22.08 10.87 -2.49
CA CYS A 29 -21.12 11.39 -1.52
C CYS A 29 -20.18 12.46 -2.12
N ASN A 30 -19.66 13.31 -1.22
CA ASN A 30 -18.72 14.37 -1.58
C ASN A 30 -17.47 13.84 -2.32
N PHE A 31 -17.00 12.63 -2.03
CA PHE A 31 -15.86 12.03 -2.75
C PHE A 31 -16.18 11.70 -4.22
N CYS A 32 -17.42 11.32 -4.52
CA CYS A 32 -17.86 11.12 -5.89
C CYS A 32 -18.02 12.46 -6.63
N LEU A 33 -18.59 13.46 -5.96
CA LEU A 33 -18.78 14.80 -6.53
C LEU A 33 -17.45 15.52 -6.81
N GLU A 34 -16.44 15.27 -6.00
CA GLU A 34 -15.09 15.84 -6.14
C GLU A 34 -14.17 15.00 -7.04
N PHE A 35 -14.63 13.85 -7.53
CA PHE A 35 -13.81 12.99 -8.38
C PHE A 35 -13.46 13.69 -9.69
N LYS A 36 -12.18 13.68 -10.03
CA LYS A 36 -11.68 14.19 -11.30
C LYS A 36 -11.36 13.02 -12.21
N GLU A 37 -11.74 13.14 -13.46
CA GLU A 37 -11.43 12.16 -14.48
C GLU A 37 -9.92 11.92 -14.57
N ILE A 38 -9.55 10.66 -14.71
CA ILE A 38 -8.15 10.23 -14.82
C ILE A 38 -7.69 10.43 -16.25
N THR A 39 -6.60 11.17 -16.41
CA THR A 39 -5.97 11.38 -17.70
C THR A 39 -4.59 10.71 -17.73
N TYR A 40 -4.25 10.13 -18.88
CA TYR A 40 -2.99 9.47 -19.10
C TYR A 40 -2.07 10.32 -19.96
N LEU A 41 -0.78 10.27 -19.67
CA LEU A 41 0.25 11.02 -20.41
C LEU A 41 0.49 10.50 -21.83
N GLY A 42 0.05 9.26 -22.10
CA GLY A 42 0.15 8.61 -23.39
C GLY A 42 1.40 7.76 -23.57
N LYS A 43 1.23 6.67 -24.33
CA LYS A 43 2.30 5.69 -24.62
C LYS A 43 3.50 6.33 -25.32
N GLU A 44 3.29 7.28 -26.22
CA GLU A 44 4.38 7.96 -26.95
C GLU A 44 5.38 8.67 -26.03
N LYS A 45 4.88 9.26 -24.92
CA LYS A 45 5.77 9.86 -23.91
C LYS A 45 6.54 8.80 -23.12
N LEU A 46 5.91 7.67 -22.83
CA LEU A 46 6.58 6.53 -22.21
C LEU A 46 7.69 5.99 -23.12
N ASP A 47 7.40 5.79 -24.40
CA ASP A 47 8.35 5.32 -25.42
C ASP A 47 9.58 6.24 -25.46
N LYS A 48 9.38 7.57 -25.52
CA LYS A 48 10.49 8.56 -25.50
C LYS A 48 11.36 8.46 -24.25
N ILE A 49 10.76 8.24 -23.07
CA ILE A 49 11.53 8.08 -21.84
C ILE A 49 12.34 6.78 -21.90
N VAL A 50 11.71 5.67 -22.27
CA VAL A 50 12.38 4.36 -22.40
C VAL A 50 13.54 4.43 -23.38
N ASP A 51 13.34 5.00 -24.58
CA ASP A 51 14.39 5.12 -25.59
C ASP A 51 15.53 6.02 -25.08
N SER A 52 15.20 7.03 -24.29
CA SER A 52 16.21 7.96 -23.77
C SER A 52 17.16 7.33 -22.76
N ILE A 53 16.81 6.19 -22.13
CA ILE A 53 17.64 5.54 -21.08
C ILE A 53 18.28 4.23 -21.55
N ARG A 54 17.80 3.66 -22.65
CA ARG A 54 18.23 2.36 -23.16
C ARG A 54 19.73 2.33 -23.38
N ASN A 55 20.40 1.31 -22.83
CA ASN A 55 21.83 1.07 -22.92
C ASN A 55 22.75 2.21 -22.42
N LYS A 56 22.23 3.16 -21.64
CA LYS A 56 23.05 4.25 -21.07
C LYS A 56 23.78 3.86 -19.79
N ALA A 57 23.31 2.83 -19.09
CA ALA A 57 23.96 2.32 -17.89
C ALA A 57 24.73 1.03 -18.18
N PRO A 58 25.74 0.67 -17.36
CA PRO A 58 26.59 -0.50 -17.62
C PRO A 58 25.83 -1.82 -17.64
N ARG A 59 24.94 -2.04 -16.68
CA ARG A 59 24.30 -3.34 -16.45
C ARG A 59 22.78 -3.34 -16.62
N TYR A 60 22.07 -2.39 -16.03
CA TYR A 60 20.61 -2.32 -16.03
C TYR A 60 20.12 -0.97 -16.56
N ASP A 61 19.06 -1.00 -17.36
CA ASP A 61 18.37 0.20 -17.84
C ASP A 61 17.37 0.74 -16.81
N CYS A 62 16.75 -0.17 -16.03
CA CYS A 62 15.78 0.22 -15.03
C CYS A 62 15.72 -0.72 -13.83
N ILE A 63 15.09 -0.21 -12.75
CA ILE A 63 14.60 -1.01 -11.63
C ILE A 63 13.08 -1.06 -11.67
N VAL A 64 12.51 -2.25 -11.43
CA VAL A 64 11.09 -2.42 -11.12
C VAL A 64 10.94 -2.85 -9.67
N PRO A 65 10.37 -2.00 -8.81
CA PRO A 65 10.04 -2.38 -7.44
C PRO A 65 8.94 -3.44 -7.42
N MET A 66 9.20 -4.59 -6.79
CA MET A 66 8.34 -5.77 -6.79
C MET A 66 7.72 -6.01 -5.42
N SER A 67 6.40 -6.10 -5.35
CA SER A 67 5.68 -6.57 -4.16
C SER A 67 5.18 -8.03 -4.32
N GLY A 68 5.13 -8.55 -5.54
CA GLY A 68 4.50 -9.83 -5.89
C GLY A 68 2.99 -9.72 -6.12
N GLY A 69 2.46 -8.51 -5.94
CA GLY A 69 1.09 -8.18 -6.33
C GLY A 69 0.95 -8.01 -7.85
N ARG A 70 -0.30 -7.94 -8.28
CA ARG A 70 -0.71 -7.85 -9.68
C ARG A 70 0.04 -6.79 -10.48
N ASP A 71 -0.01 -5.55 -10.02
CA ASP A 71 0.46 -4.41 -10.81
C ASP A 71 1.98 -4.35 -10.92
N SER A 72 2.72 -4.69 -9.85
CA SER A 72 4.18 -4.75 -9.89
C SER A 72 4.67 -5.87 -10.81
N THR A 73 3.99 -7.00 -10.84
CA THR A 73 4.29 -8.11 -11.74
C THR A 73 4.05 -7.71 -13.20
N TYR A 74 2.97 -6.97 -13.47
CA TYR A 74 2.69 -6.44 -14.80
C TYR A 74 3.73 -5.38 -15.23
N ALA A 75 4.17 -4.50 -14.33
CA ALA A 75 5.23 -3.54 -14.66
C ALA A 75 6.54 -4.24 -15.04
N LEU A 76 6.89 -5.34 -14.36
CA LEU A 76 8.04 -6.16 -14.75
C LEU A 76 7.85 -6.78 -16.15
N TYR A 77 6.66 -7.32 -16.42
CA TYR A 77 6.31 -7.83 -17.75
C TYR A 77 6.48 -6.76 -18.83
N VAL A 78 5.96 -5.56 -18.62
CA VAL A 78 6.07 -4.44 -19.56
C VAL A 78 7.53 -4.06 -19.77
N ALA A 79 8.30 -3.89 -18.71
CA ALA A 79 9.72 -3.51 -18.81
C ALA A 79 10.53 -4.56 -19.59
N ARG A 80 10.34 -5.85 -19.30
CA ARG A 80 11.11 -6.95 -19.90
C ARG A 80 10.58 -7.40 -21.25
N LYS A 81 9.28 -7.72 -21.34
CA LYS A 81 8.71 -8.37 -22.53
C LYS A 81 8.30 -7.36 -23.60
N ILE A 82 7.78 -6.19 -23.19
CA ILE A 82 7.30 -5.18 -24.15
C ILE A 82 8.44 -4.25 -24.59
N TYR A 83 9.22 -3.76 -23.61
CA TYR A 83 10.30 -2.81 -23.90
C TYR A 83 11.69 -3.45 -24.01
N ASN A 84 11.83 -4.72 -23.67
CA ASN A 84 13.11 -5.45 -23.68
C ASN A 84 14.23 -4.69 -22.94
N LEU A 85 13.91 -4.09 -21.78
CA LEU A 85 14.88 -3.39 -20.93
C LEU A 85 15.69 -4.38 -20.10
N ARG A 86 16.96 -4.10 -19.89
CA ARG A 86 17.78 -4.80 -18.90
C ARG A 86 17.33 -4.35 -17.51
N THR A 87 16.57 -5.18 -16.84
CA THR A 87 15.82 -4.82 -15.62
C THR A 87 16.39 -5.51 -14.39
N LEU A 88 16.48 -4.79 -13.29
CA LEU A 88 16.68 -5.34 -11.95
C LEU A 88 15.36 -5.31 -11.20
N ALA A 89 14.87 -6.45 -10.75
CA ALA A 89 13.71 -6.55 -9.88
C ALA A 89 14.14 -6.35 -8.42
N VAL A 90 13.52 -5.40 -7.71
CA VAL A 90 13.90 -5.04 -6.33
C VAL A 90 12.71 -5.14 -5.40
N ASN A 91 12.83 -5.92 -4.33
CA ASN A 91 11.79 -6.08 -3.32
C ASN A 91 12.29 -5.59 -1.95
N TYR A 92 11.42 -4.91 -1.22
CA TYR A 92 11.55 -4.75 0.22
C TYR A 92 10.75 -5.84 0.93
N ASP A 93 11.42 -6.71 1.68
CA ASP A 93 10.78 -7.70 2.54
C ASP A 93 10.32 -7.03 3.83
N ASN A 94 9.01 -6.81 3.92
CA ASN A 94 8.38 -6.13 5.05
C ASN A 94 8.07 -7.07 6.22
N GLU A 95 8.53 -8.33 6.17
CA GLU A 95 8.32 -9.37 7.18
C GLU A 95 6.87 -9.89 7.31
N PHE A 96 5.92 -9.30 6.56
CA PHE A 96 4.49 -9.67 6.57
C PHE A 96 3.98 -10.08 5.19
N ARG A 97 4.89 -10.36 4.26
CA ARG A 97 4.55 -10.76 2.90
C ARG A 97 4.00 -12.18 2.86
N HIS A 98 2.92 -12.38 2.13
CA HIS A 98 2.41 -13.73 1.85
C HIS A 98 3.43 -14.57 1.05
N ALA A 99 3.51 -15.87 1.34
CA ALA A 99 4.38 -16.80 0.62
C ALA A 99 4.08 -16.80 -0.89
N GLN A 100 2.80 -16.72 -1.28
CA GLN A 100 2.38 -16.65 -2.67
C GLN A 100 2.95 -15.40 -3.39
N ALA A 101 3.02 -14.27 -2.72
CA ALA A 101 3.59 -13.05 -3.31
C ALA A 101 5.09 -13.23 -3.63
N LEU A 102 5.84 -13.90 -2.74
CA LEU A 102 7.24 -14.25 -3.04
C LEU A 102 7.35 -15.25 -4.17
N ALA A 103 6.49 -16.28 -4.22
CA ALA A 103 6.44 -17.26 -5.30
C ALA A 103 6.17 -16.57 -6.65
N ASN A 104 5.22 -15.62 -6.69
CA ASN A 104 4.93 -14.83 -7.88
C ASN A 104 6.14 -14.02 -8.35
N ILE A 105 6.88 -13.37 -7.44
CA ILE A 105 8.10 -12.62 -7.80
C ILE A 105 9.13 -13.57 -8.43
N LYS A 106 9.45 -14.69 -7.76
CA LYS A 106 10.46 -15.64 -8.21
C LYS A 106 10.11 -16.20 -9.59
N LYS A 107 8.87 -16.66 -9.76
CA LYS A 107 8.37 -17.22 -11.03
C LYS A 107 8.42 -16.21 -12.17
N ALA A 108 7.97 -14.97 -11.92
CA ALA A 108 8.04 -13.91 -12.91
C ALA A 108 9.49 -13.56 -13.29
N CYS A 109 10.38 -13.48 -12.33
CA CYS A 109 11.80 -13.20 -12.57
C CYS A 109 12.49 -14.34 -13.33
N GLU A 110 12.17 -15.59 -13.04
CA GLU A 110 12.67 -16.77 -13.76
C GLU A 110 12.21 -16.74 -15.23
N ILE A 111 10.91 -16.61 -15.49
CA ILE A 111 10.34 -16.58 -16.85
C ILE A 111 10.88 -15.41 -17.67
N LEU A 112 11.09 -14.25 -17.04
CA LEU A 112 11.56 -13.04 -17.69
C LEU A 112 13.10 -12.90 -17.69
N GLU A 113 13.82 -13.91 -17.20
CA GLU A 113 15.28 -13.91 -17.06
C GLU A 113 15.79 -12.61 -16.42
N THR A 114 15.20 -12.27 -15.27
CA THR A 114 15.43 -11.01 -14.56
C THR A 114 16.09 -11.26 -13.21
N GLU A 115 17.19 -10.58 -12.95
CA GLU A 115 17.84 -10.63 -11.65
C GLU A 115 16.94 -10.00 -10.58
N PHE A 116 16.87 -10.64 -9.42
CA PHE A 116 16.02 -10.28 -8.30
C PHE A 116 16.81 -10.11 -7.01
N ILE A 117 16.62 -9.00 -6.34
CA ILE A 117 17.13 -8.77 -5.00
C ILE A 117 15.99 -8.48 -4.03
N SER A 118 16.08 -9.04 -2.83
CA SER A 118 15.16 -8.77 -1.73
C SER A 118 15.94 -8.24 -0.53
N VAL A 119 15.53 -7.11 -0.02
CA VAL A 119 16.17 -6.43 1.11
C VAL A 119 15.19 -6.37 2.27
N ARG A 120 15.63 -6.80 3.45
CA ARG A 120 14.90 -6.70 4.71
C ARG A 120 15.59 -5.69 5.63
N SER A 121 14.85 -5.06 6.54
CA SER A 121 15.41 -4.25 7.61
C SER A 121 16.30 -5.05 8.54
N GLU A 122 17.36 -4.43 9.04
CA GLU A 122 18.19 -5.06 10.06
C GLU A 122 17.41 -5.26 11.37
N LYS A 123 17.73 -6.35 12.07
CA LYS A 123 17.23 -6.65 13.42
C LYS A 123 15.70 -6.57 13.56
N ASP A 124 14.95 -6.99 12.51
CA ASP A 124 13.47 -6.99 12.47
C ASP A 124 12.88 -5.60 12.75
N LEU A 125 13.54 -4.55 12.27
CA LEU A 125 13.15 -3.17 12.56
C LEU A 125 11.76 -2.84 12.02
N GLY A 126 11.36 -3.39 10.87
CA GLY A 126 10.01 -3.25 10.32
C GLY A 126 8.94 -3.76 11.30
N LYS A 127 9.12 -4.98 11.79
CA LYS A 127 8.25 -5.62 12.79
C LYS A 127 8.22 -4.82 14.10
N LYS A 128 9.36 -4.35 14.59
CA LYS A 128 9.46 -3.54 15.81
C LYS A 128 8.70 -2.21 15.68
N ILE A 129 8.68 -1.60 14.49
CA ILE A 129 7.92 -0.37 14.27
C ILE A 129 6.42 -0.66 14.28
N VAL A 130 5.96 -1.74 13.64
CA VAL A 130 4.55 -2.15 13.68
C VAL A 130 4.11 -2.39 15.12
N GLN A 131 4.88 -3.15 15.91
CA GLN A 131 4.61 -3.36 17.33
C GLN A 131 4.52 -2.04 18.11
N ALA A 132 5.49 -1.15 17.90
CA ALA A 132 5.54 0.13 18.60
C ALA A 132 4.38 1.03 18.22
N THR A 133 3.96 1.03 16.95
CA THR A 133 2.79 1.78 16.48
C THR A 133 1.50 1.30 17.17
N ILE A 134 1.29 -0.01 17.26
CA ILE A 134 0.12 -0.59 17.93
C ILE A 134 0.16 -0.30 19.44
N ARG A 135 1.32 -0.44 20.09
CA ARG A 135 1.50 -0.14 21.52
C ARG A 135 1.26 1.33 21.84
N GLU A 136 1.78 2.22 21.01
CA GLU A 136 1.51 3.65 21.10
C GLU A 136 0.00 3.91 21.04
N TYR A 137 -0.66 3.40 20.02
CA TYR A 137 -2.10 3.50 19.85
C TYR A 137 -2.89 2.99 21.08
N LEU A 138 -2.54 1.81 21.62
CA LEU A 138 -3.16 1.26 22.81
C LEU A 138 -2.90 2.10 24.08
N SER A 139 -1.72 2.73 24.17
CA SER A 139 -1.33 3.54 25.33
C SER A 139 -2.05 4.88 25.39
N MET A 140 -2.45 5.39 24.23
CA MET A 140 -3.05 6.70 24.06
C MET A 140 -4.59 6.67 24.04
N GLY A 141 -5.23 5.50 24.22
CA GLY A 141 -6.67 5.37 24.36
C GLY A 141 -7.49 5.42 23.09
N ARG A 142 -6.89 5.01 21.94
CA ARG A 142 -7.61 4.78 20.67
C ARG A 142 -8.42 5.98 20.20
N TYR A 143 -7.80 6.85 19.44
CA TYR A 143 -8.33 8.16 19.00
C TYR A 143 -9.44 8.13 17.95
N GLY A 144 -10.17 7.03 17.77
CA GLY A 144 -11.22 6.94 16.73
C GLY A 144 -10.67 6.87 15.29
N ILE A 145 -9.37 6.64 15.12
CA ILE A 145 -8.71 6.37 13.84
C ILE A 145 -7.78 5.15 13.96
N PRO A 146 -7.69 4.34 12.89
CA PRO A 146 -6.77 3.21 12.84
C PRO A 146 -5.30 3.60 13.02
N PRO A 147 -4.46 2.76 13.66
CA PRO A 147 -3.03 3.00 13.71
C PRO A 147 -2.38 2.90 12.32
N GLU A 148 -1.48 3.81 12.00
CA GLU A 148 -0.78 3.83 10.70
C GLU A 148 0.33 2.76 10.63
N THR A 149 0.00 1.48 10.79
CA THR A 149 0.96 0.37 10.80
C THR A 149 1.77 0.25 9.52
N CYS A 150 1.20 0.64 8.37
CA CYS A 150 1.89 0.62 7.07
C CYS A 150 3.06 1.62 6.98
N ILE A 151 3.21 2.57 7.92
CA ILE A 151 4.32 3.53 7.91
C ILE A 151 5.68 2.82 7.99
N ALA A 152 5.74 1.68 8.69
CA ALA A 152 6.93 0.85 8.78
C ALA A 152 7.45 0.39 7.42
N CYS A 153 6.55 0.10 6.49
CA CYS A 153 6.89 -0.40 5.16
C CYS A 153 7.28 0.72 4.20
N MET A 154 6.73 1.92 4.37
CA MET A 154 6.85 3.02 3.40
C MET A 154 8.30 3.48 3.20
N TYR A 155 9.12 3.46 4.26
CA TYR A 155 10.53 3.80 4.14
C TYR A 155 11.28 2.79 3.27
N GLY A 156 11.15 1.50 3.55
CA GLY A 156 11.81 0.44 2.79
C GLY A 156 11.34 0.38 1.33
N ILE A 157 10.02 0.33 1.11
CA ILE A 157 9.43 0.26 -0.23
C ILE A 157 9.90 1.41 -1.13
N LYS A 158 10.07 2.62 -0.56
CA LYS A 158 10.51 3.78 -1.34
C LYS A 158 12.02 3.90 -1.41
N SER A 159 12.75 3.65 -0.33
CA SER A 159 14.19 3.91 -0.27
C SER A 159 15.03 2.87 -0.98
N ILE A 160 14.67 1.58 -0.84
CA ILE A 160 15.50 0.49 -1.37
C ILE A 160 15.70 0.59 -2.89
N PRO A 161 14.65 0.78 -3.71
CA PRO A 161 14.84 0.95 -5.16
C PRO A 161 15.75 2.13 -5.50
N TYR A 162 15.63 3.26 -4.81
CA TYR A 162 16.48 4.42 -5.06
C TYR A 162 17.94 4.18 -4.63
N ARG A 163 18.17 3.51 -3.50
CA ARG A 163 19.53 3.15 -3.06
C ARG A 163 20.21 2.23 -4.07
N GLU A 164 19.48 1.26 -4.59
CA GLU A 164 20.01 0.35 -5.61
C GLU A 164 20.27 1.08 -6.93
N ALA A 165 19.38 2.00 -7.31
CA ALA A 165 19.59 2.85 -8.48
C ALA A 165 20.84 3.71 -8.33
N GLU A 166 21.03 4.33 -7.18
CA GLU A 166 22.23 5.15 -6.88
C GLU A 166 23.49 4.29 -6.85
N ARG A 167 23.47 3.14 -6.15
CA ARG A 167 24.62 2.23 -6.00
C ARG A 167 25.10 1.65 -7.33
N GLN A 168 24.17 1.35 -8.25
CA GLN A 168 24.44 0.69 -9.52
C GLN A 168 24.35 1.63 -10.75
N SER A 169 24.15 2.93 -10.50
CA SER A 169 23.99 3.94 -11.57
C SER A 169 22.85 3.61 -12.54
N ILE A 170 21.73 3.09 -12.02
CA ILE A 170 20.57 2.72 -12.84
C ILE A 170 19.68 3.94 -13.04
N PRO A 171 19.43 4.37 -14.30
CA PRO A 171 18.83 5.68 -14.56
C PRO A 171 17.33 5.77 -14.34
N LEU A 172 16.60 4.64 -14.30
CA LEU A 172 15.14 4.65 -14.28
C LEU A 172 14.57 3.72 -13.22
N LEU A 173 13.55 4.23 -12.50
CA LEU A 173 12.70 3.47 -11.59
C LEU A 173 11.28 3.44 -12.18
N ILE A 174 10.71 2.24 -12.40
CA ILE A 174 9.36 2.04 -12.95
C ILE A 174 8.44 1.52 -11.85
N TYR A 175 7.61 2.40 -11.29
CA TYR A 175 6.60 2.05 -10.30
C TYR A 175 5.27 1.69 -10.95
N ALA A 176 4.52 0.78 -10.31
CA ALA A 176 3.24 0.26 -10.81
C ALA A 176 2.01 0.80 -10.07
N GLY A 177 2.12 1.90 -9.33
CA GLY A 177 0.96 2.49 -8.66
C GLY A 177 -0.02 3.10 -9.66
N SER A 178 -1.30 2.76 -9.58
CA SER A 178 -2.35 3.32 -10.45
C SER A 178 -3.05 4.50 -9.78
N GLN A 179 -3.62 5.39 -10.61
CA GLN A 179 -4.43 6.51 -10.12
C GLN A 179 -5.82 6.03 -9.69
N GLU A 180 -6.31 4.94 -10.27
CA GLU A 180 -7.61 4.31 -10.03
C GLU A 180 -7.74 3.70 -8.62
N GLU A 181 -6.62 3.26 -8.05
CA GLU A 181 -6.60 2.69 -6.68
C GLU A 181 -6.13 3.68 -5.62
N LYS A 182 -5.73 4.88 -6.01
CA LYS A 182 -5.09 5.88 -5.14
C LYS A 182 -6.11 6.60 -4.25
N SER A 183 -6.32 6.08 -3.05
CA SER A 183 -7.33 6.58 -2.09
C SER A 183 -6.75 7.40 -0.93
N LYS A 184 -5.47 7.76 -0.98
CA LYS A 184 -4.78 8.49 0.11
C LYS A 184 -5.49 9.79 0.49
N ASP A 185 -5.95 10.56 -0.49
CA ASP A 185 -6.57 11.87 -0.25
C ASP A 185 -7.92 11.72 0.47
N MET A 186 -8.72 10.69 0.11
CA MET A 186 -9.96 10.37 0.79
C MET A 186 -9.71 10.04 2.26
N ILE A 187 -8.74 9.17 2.54
CA ILE A 187 -8.36 8.77 3.90
C ILE A 187 -7.84 9.95 4.71
N THR A 188 -7.02 10.81 4.09
CA THR A 188 -6.54 12.02 4.75
C THR A 188 -7.69 12.94 5.15
N LYS A 189 -8.73 13.09 4.30
CA LYS A 189 -9.94 13.85 4.63
C LYS A 189 -10.70 13.20 5.79
N VAL A 190 -10.90 11.89 5.77
CA VAL A 190 -11.55 11.14 6.86
C VAL A 190 -10.81 11.34 8.16
N PHE A 191 -9.50 11.13 8.20
CA PHE A 191 -8.68 11.31 9.41
C PHE A 191 -8.69 12.76 9.89
N SER A 192 -8.81 13.73 8.99
CA SER A 192 -8.91 15.14 9.34
C SER A 192 -10.29 15.51 9.90
N ALA A 193 -11.34 14.82 9.50
CA ALA A 193 -12.71 15.04 9.95
C ALA A 193 -13.00 14.40 11.33
N VAL A 194 -12.20 13.37 11.71
CA VAL A 194 -12.28 12.86 13.09
C VAL A 194 -11.79 13.95 14.04
N ASN A 195 -12.75 14.55 14.74
CA ASN A 195 -12.47 15.63 15.70
C ASN A 195 -11.82 15.02 16.94
N ILE A 196 -10.51 14.91 16.92
CA ILE A 196 -9.72 14.38 18.03
C ILE A 196 -9.31 15.58 18.90
N PRO A 197 -9.95 15.78 20.05
CA PRO A 197 -9.47 16.77 21.03
C PRO A 197 -7.99 16.54 21.36
N PHE A 198 -7.54 15.32 21.25
CA PHE A 198 -6.19 14.81 21.42
C PHE A 198 -5.21 15.13 20.29
N ARG A 199 -5.64 15.46 19.06
CA ARG A 199 -4.68 15.86 18.03
C ARG A 199 -3.84 17.07 18.49
N ARG A 200 -4.42 17.95 19.33
CA ARG A 200 -3.68 19.01 20.03
C ARG A 200 -2.79 18.50 21.16
N ILE A 201 -3.19 17.44 21.88
CA ILE A 201 -2.42 16.85 22.98
C ILE A 201 -1.37 15.86 22.45
N ALA A 202 -1.71 15.07 21.43
CA ALA A 202 -0.80 14.10 20.79
C ALA A 202 0.32 14.78 20.00
N LEU A 203 0.09 15.96 19.44
CA LEU A 203 1.12 16.79 18.77
C LEU A 203 1.83 17.75 19.70
N GLY A 204 1.41 17.88 20.96
CA GLY A 204 1.97 18.82 21.94
C GLY A 204 2.30 18.18 23.29
N LYS A 205 3.46 18.49 23.79
CA LYS A 205 4.05 18.37 25.15
C LYS A 205 3.85 17.10 26.00
N LEU A 206 2.72 16.37 25.98
CA LEU A 206 2.48 15.17 26.78
C LEU A 206 3.02 13.87 26.15
N ASN A 207 3.13 13.80 24.82
CA ASN A 207 3.66 12.63 24.14
C ASN A 207 5.14 12.35 24.42
N HIS A 208 5.92 13.36 24.77
CA HIS A 208 7.35 13.20 25.10
C HIS A 208 7.61 12.36 26.35
N LEU A 209 6.58 12.11 27.18
CA LEU A 209 6.67 11.31 28.38
C LEU A 209 6.08 9.90 28.24
N ASN A 210 5.46 9.58 27.06
CA ASN A 210 4.89 8.25 26.84
C ASN A 210 5.99 7.29 26.36
N PRO A 211 6.35 6.24 27.12
CA PRO A 211 7.40 5.30 26.75
C PRO A 211 7.14 4.59 25.40
N ALA A 212 5.87 4.31 25.07
CA ALA A 212 5.51 3.68 23.81
C ALA A 212 5.77 4.63 22.61
N HIS A 213 5.41 5.91 22.75
CA HIS A 213 5.72 6.94 21.76
C HIS A 213 7.22 7.14 21.57
N LEU A 214 7.99 7.24 22.65
CA LEU A 214 9.44 7.36 22.59
C LEU A 214 10.07 6.18 21.87
N LYS A 215 9.60 4.97 22.15
CA LYS A 215 10.08 3.74 21.50
C LYS A 215 9.72 3.70 19.99
N PHE A 216 8.52 4.12 19.63
CA PHE A 216 8.12 4.28 18.23
C PHE A 216 9.01 5.29 17.50
N ARG A 217 9.24 6.48 18.07
CA ARG A 217 10.12 7.51 17.51
C ARG A 217 11.56 7.04 17.35
N TYR A 218 12.08 6.30 18.34
CA TYR A 218 13.41 5.72 18.27
C TYR A 218 13.55 4.74 17.11
N TYR A 219 12.61 3.79 16.96
CA TYR A 219 12.64 2.86 15.84
C TYR A 219 12.45 3.54 14.48
N GLN A 220 11.60 4.56 14.41
CA GLN A 220 11.48 5.38 13.19
C GLN A 220 12.80 6.09 12.84
N MET A 221 13.50 6.61 13.83
CA MET A 221 14.79 7.25 13.60
C MET A 221 15.81 6.26 13.04
N LEU A 222 15.92 5.06 13.64
CA LEU A 222 16.77 4.00 13.14
C LEU A 222 16.43 3.62 11.70
N GLN A 223 15.15 3.47 11.38
CA GLN A 223 14.71 3.15 10.03
C GLN A 223 15.03 4.25 9.02
N LYS A 224 14.84 5.51 9.40
CA LYS A 224 15.24 6.66 8.56
C LYS A 224 16.73 6.67 8.27
N GLN A 225 17.53 6.28 9.24
CA GLN A 225 18.99 6.19 9.14
C GLN A 225 19.40 5.00 8.26
N GLU A 226 18.84 3.81 8.51
CA GLU A 226 19.05 2.60 7.72
C GLU A 226 18.67 2.79 6.24
N PHE A 227 17.54 3.44 5.98
CA PHE A 227 17.01 3.65 4.63
C PHE A 227 17.24 5.08 4.10
N SER A 228 18.31 5.75 4.51
CA SER A 228 18.65 7.03 3.92
C SER A 228 19.06 6.90 2.45
N VAL A 229 18.71 7.90 1.64
CA VAL A 229 19.07 8.01 0.23
C VAL A 229 19.86 9.29 0.06
N SER A 230 21.07 9.21 -0.49
CA SER A 230 22.01 10.36 -0.56
C SER A 230 22.15 11.10 0.78
N GLY A 231 22.22 10.36 1.89
CA GLY A 231 22.32 10.91 3.25
C GLY A 231 21.05 11.56 3.81
N ASN A 232 19.91 11.47 3.12
CA ASN A 232 18.65 12.07 3.53
C ASN A 232 17.55 11.03 3.70
N SER A 233 16.52 11.34 4.51
CA SER A 233 15.29 10.56 4.52
C SER A 233 14.62 10.62 3.15
N ILE A 234 14.09 9.50 2.65
CA ILE A 234 13.39 9.41 1.36
C ILE A 234 12.23 10.42 1.23
N PHE A 235 11.65 10.84 2.34
CA PHE A 235 10.57 11.84 2.35
C PHE A 235 11.09 13.29 2.41
N SER A 236 12.40 13.48 2.40
CA SER A 236 13.00 14.83 2.30
C SER A 236 12.78 15.41 0.91
N SER A 237 12.41 16.69 0.83
CA SER A 237 12.30 17.42 -0.44
C SER A 237 13.61 17.49 -1.23
N LYS A 238 14.74 17.23 -0.58
CA LYS A 238 16.09 17.25 -1.19
C LYS A 238 16.38 15.99 -2.02
N VAL A 239 15.75 14.84 -1.73
CA VAL A 239 16.10 13.56 -2.35
C VAL A 239 15.83 13.55 -3.85
N ARG A 240 14.63 13.91 -4.28
CA ARG A 240 14.27 13.88 -5.72
C ARG A 240 15.18 14.78 -6.58
N PRO A 241 15.41 16.04 -6.22
CA PRO A 241 16.35 16.89 -6.97
C PRO A 241 17.77 16.29 -7.02
N THR A 242 18.26 15.78 -5.88
CA THR A 242 19.59 15.15 -5.82
C THR A 242 19.71 13.96 -6.77
N LEU A 243 18.71 13.07 -6.77
CA LEU A 243 18.70 11.90 -7.65
C LEU A 243 18.57 12.29 -9.12
N LYS A 244 17.74 13.29 -9.43
CA LYS A 244 17.62 13.83 -10.79
C LYS A 244 18.95 14.38 -11.30
N ASN A 245 19.71 15.08 -10.46
CA ASN A 245 21.05 15.57 -10.80
C ASN A 245 22.06 14.43 -11.03
N LYS A 246 21.82 13.24 -10.45
CA LYS A 246 22.57 12.00 -10.73
C LYS A 246 22.05 11.21 -11.93
N GLY A 247 21.10 11.76 -12.69
CA GLY A 247 20.49 11.10 -13.83
C GLY A 247 19.47 10.01 -13.49
N ILE A 248 19.04 9.93 -12.21
CA ILE A 248 18.06 8.93 -11.75
C ILE A 248 16.68 9.56 -11.74
N THR A 249 15.75 8.97 -12.49
CA THR A 249 14.36 9.42 -12.59
C THR A 249 13.38 8.31 -12.19
N GLU A 250 12.18 8.70 -11.77
CA GLU A 250 11.08 7.77 -11.53
C GLU A 250 9.93 8.01 -12.51
N LEU A 251 9.24 6.96 -12.89
CA LEU A 251 7.95 7.05 -13.56
C LEU A 251 6.96 6.06 -12.90
N HIS A 252 5.69 6.40 -12.98
CA HIS A 252 4.60 5.48 -12.66
C HIS A 252 4.00 4.99 -13.96
N LEU A 253 4.04 3.68 -14.21
CA LEU A 253 3.64 3.09 -15.50
C LEU A 253 2.22 3.51 -15.89
N PHE A 254 1.30 3.46 -14.94
CA PHE A 254 -0.11 3.77 -15.16
C PHE A 254 -0.46 5.28 -15.15
N ASP A 255 0.54 6.15 -15.09
CA ASP A 255 0.36 7.55 -15.47
C ASP A 255 0.45 7.73 -17.01
N TYR A 256 1.04 6.76 -17.72
CA TYR A 256 1.26 6.81 -19.17
C TYR A 256 0.30 5.94 -19.95
N ILE A 257 -0.04 4.76 -19.45
CA ILE A 257 -0.92 3.80 -20.09
C ILE A 257 -2.16 3.51 -19.24
N PRO A 258 -3.30 3.22 -19.87
CA PRO A 258 -4.52 2.87 -19.15
C PRO A 258 -4.31 1.67 -18.22
N TRP A 259 -4.82 1.78 -16.99
CA TRP A 259 -4.87 0.67 -16.08
C TRP A 259 -6.17 -0.12 -16.28
N ASP A 260 -6.04 -1.41 -16.54
CA ASP A 260 -7.16 -2.34 -16.66
C ASP A 260 -6.89 -3.59 -15.83
N ARG A 261 -7.58 -3.71 -14.70
CA ARG A 261 -7.40 -4.81 -13.75
C ARG A 261 -7.56 -6.18 -14.38
N LYS A 262 -8.57 -6.36 -15.24
CA LYS A 262 -8.88 -7.65 -15.87
C LYS A 262 -7.78 -8.04 -16.85
N GLN A 263 -7.48 -7.15 -17.78
CA GLN A 263 -6.41 -7.36 -18.77
C GLN A 263 -5.06 -7.62 -18.11
N ILE A 264 -4.70 -6.83 -17.08
CA ILE A 264 -3.45 -7.01 -16.34
C ILE A 264 -3.39 -8.40 -15.70
N THR A 265 -4.46 -8.81 -14.99
CA THR A 265 -4.51 -10.11 -14.33
C THR A 265 -4.43 -11.26 -15.33
N GLU A 266 -5.21 -11.21 -16.42
CA GLU A 266 -5.19 -12.22 -17.49
C GLU A 266 -3.79 -12.34 -18.10
N THR A 267 -3.15 -11.22 -18.41
CA THR A 267 -1.81 -11.20 -18.98
C THR A 267 -0.79 -11.87 -18.06
N ILE A 268 -0.68 -11.44 -16.81
CA ILE A 268 0.34 -11.98 -15.89
C ILE A 268 0.06 -13.42 -15.48
N THR A 269 -1.21 -13.83 -15.42
CA THR A 269 -1.57 -15.24 -15.16
C THR A 269 -1.13 -16.11 -16.32
N LYS A 270 -1.43 -15.71 -17.55
CA LYS A 270 -1.09 -16.46 -18.76
C LYS A 270 0.41 -16.48 -19.02
N GLU A 271 1.06 -15.32 -18.98
CA GLU A 271 2.44 -15.15 -19.43
C GLU A 271 3.46 -15.47 -18.33
N LEU A 272 3.11 -15.25 -17.05
CA LEU A 272 4.03 -15.38 -15.93
C LEU A 272 3.54 -16.37 -14.86
N GLY A 273 2.38 -16.99 -15.07
CA GLY A 273 1.77 -17.91 -14.09
C GLY A 273 1.54 -17.28 -12.73
N TRP A 274 1.18 -15.98 -12.69
CA TRP A 274 0.83 -15.28 -11.46
C TRP A 274 -0.43 -15.89 -10.83
N GLU A 275 -0.41 -16.04 -9.52
CA GLU A 275 -1.52 -16.58 -8.75
C GLU A 275 -1.93 -15.62 -7.62
N ARG A 276 -3.23 -15.56 -7.38
CA ARG A 276 -3.76 -14.85 -6.23
C ARG A 276 -3.47 -15.64 -4.96
N THR A 277 -3.19 -14.93 -3.85
CA THR A 277 -3.02 -15.58 -2.55
C THR A 277 -4.28 -16.38 -2.19
N PRO A 278 -4.17 -17.65 -1.81
CA PRO A 278 -5.30 -18.50 -1.47
C PRO A 278 -6.21 -17.85 -0.42
N GLY A 279 -7.53 -17.91 -0.66
CA GLY A 279 -8.53 -17.33 0.23
C GLY A 279 -8.77 -15.83 0.11
N HIS A 280 -7.98 -15.10 -0.68
CA HIS A 280 -8.24 -13.69 -0.92
C HIS A 280 -9.39 -13.50 -1.92
N ILE A 281 -10.31 -12.61 -1.58
CA ILE A 281 -11.52 -12.33 -2.39
C ILE A 281 -11.16 -11.58 -3.67
N SER A 282 -10.21 -10.65 -3.59
CA SER A 282 -9.78 -9.83 -4.73
C SER A 282 -8.28 -9.98 -5.02
N SER A 283 -7.84 -9.49 -6.19
CA SER A 283 -6.42 -9.39 -6.54
C SER A 283 -5.73 -8.15 -5.94
N TRP A 284 -6.48 -7.30 -5.24
CA TRP A 284 -5.94 -6.09 -4.64
C TRP A 284 -5.30 -6.39 -3.28
N ARG A 285 -4.15 -5.76 -3.00
CA ARG A 285 -3.38 -5.97 -1.76
C ARG A 285 -3.18 -7.43 -1.38
N ASN A 286 -2.92 -8.24 -2.39
CA ASN A 286 -2.76 -9.70 -2.30
C ASN A 286 -1.36 -10.11 -1.79
N ASP A 287 -0.53 -9.16 -1.42
CA ASP A 287 0.89 -9.32 -1.16
C ASP A 287 1.27 -9.27 0.33
N CYS A 288 0.37 -8.81 1.23
CA CYS A 288 0.73 -8.54 2.62
C CYS A 288 -0.36 -8.93 3.63
N ALA A 289 -0.04 -9.82 4.57
CA ALA A 289 -0.95 -10.24 5.64
C ALA A 289 -1.33 -9.09 6.58
N LEU A 290 -0.40 -8.17 6.86
CA LEU A 290 -0.67 -7.02 7.72
C LEU A 290 -1.78 -6.11 7.17
N HIS A 291 -2.02 -6.11 5.85
CA HIS A 291 -3.11 -5.35 5.25
C HIS A 291 -4.49 -5.84 5.72
N GLN A 292 -4.62 -7.11 6.07
CA GLN A 292 -5.88 -7.66 6.60
C GLN A 292 -6.16 -7.16 8.01
N TYR A 293 -5.13 -6.95 8.83
CA TYR A 293 -5.27 -6.23 10.10
C TYR A 293 -5.71 -4.77 9.87
N VAL A 294 -5.16 -4.10 8.85
CA VAL A 294 -5.60 -2.73 8.51
C VAL A 294 -7.07 -2.71 8.10
N ASN A 295 -7.53 -3.69 7.31
CA ASN A 295 -8.96 -3.82 6.98
C ASN A 295 -9.81 -4.06 8.23
N TYR A 296 -9.40 -4.99 9.09
CA TYR A 296 -10.07 -5.27 10.36
C TYR A 296 -10.23 -4.01 11.21
N ASP A 297 -9.17 -3.24 11.35
CA ASP A 297 -9.13 -2.05 12.16
C ASP A 297 -9.98 -0.90 11.56
N PHE A 298 -10.03 -0.78 10.23
CA PHE A 298 -10.92 0.13 9.52
C PHE A 298 -12.40 -0.24 9.72
N ILE A 299 -12.75 -1.53 9.67
CA ILE A 299 -14.12 -2.00 9.98
C ILE A 299 -14.49 -1.61 11.40
N THR A 300 -13.60 -1.85 12.36
CA THR A 300 -13.81 -1.50 13.77
C THR A 300 -14.11 -0.01 13.97
N HIS A 301 -13.40 0.89 13.26
CA HIS A 301 -13.52 2.33 13.44
C HIS A 301 -14.59 2.98 12.56
N PHE A 302 -14.76 2.48 11.35
CA PHE A 302 -15.54 3.17 10.31
C PHE A 302 -16.68 2.33 9.73
N GLY A 303 -16.80 1.05 10.12
CA GLY A 303 -17.81 0.13 9.59
C GLY A 303 -17.59 -0.26 8.13
N CYS A 304 -16.38 -0.03 7.59
CA CYS A 304 -16.00 -0.45 6.24
C CYS A 304 -14.51 -0.80 6.18
N THR A 305 -14.13 -1.59 5.18
CA THR A 305 -12.72 -1.95 4.99
C THR A 305 -11.89 -0.75 4.51
N ARG A 306 -10.58 -0.83 4.67
CA ARG A 306 -9.64 0.08 4.02
C ARG A 306 -9.75 -0.01 2.49
N ASP A 307 -10.10 -1.18 1.98
CA ASP A 307 -10.26 -1.49 0.57
C ASP A 307 -11.46 -0.79 -0.05
N CYS A 308 -12.52 -0.54 0.73
CA CYS A 308 -13.70 0.22 0.32
C CYS A 308 -13.34 1.57 -0.33
N PHE A 309 -12.32 2.25 0.18
CA PHE A 309 -11.85 3.52 -0.38
C PHE A 309 -11.25 3.35 -1.79
N GLY A 310 -10.52 2.27 -2.02
CA GLY A 310 -10.01 1.91 -3.35
C GLY A 310 -11.15 1.53 -4.29
N TYR A 311 -12.11 0.74 -3.83
CA TYR A 311 -13.29 0.37 -4.61
C TYR A 311 -14.09 1.59 -5.05
N CYS A 312 -14.32 2.56 -4.15
CA CYS A 312 -15.01 3.80 -4.50
C CYS A 312 -14.30 4.57 -5.63
N ARG A 313 -12.97 4.61 -5.63
CA ARG A 313 -12.22 5.23 -6.73
C ARG A 313 -12.33 4.44 -8.02
N MET A 314 -12.23 3.11 -7.96
CA MET A 314 -12.37 2.25 -9.14
C MET A 314 -13.77 2.34 -9.75
N ILE A 315 -14.83 2.48 -8.92
CA ILE A 315 -16.20 2.72 -9.40
C ILE A 315 -16.26 4.06 -10.12
N ASN A 316 -15.76 5.13 -9.50
CA ASN A 316 -15.79 6.48 -10.08
C ASN A 316 -14.98 6.59 -11.37
N SER A 317 -13.93 5.80 -11.54
CA SER A 317 -13.13 5.73 -12.78
C SER A 317 -13.68 4.72 -13.82
N GLY A 318 -14.82 4.08 -13.56
CA GLY A 318 -15.40 3.07 -14.46
C GLY A 318 -14.63 1.75 -14.56
N LYS A 319 -13.74 1.47 -13.57
CA LYS A 319 -12.89 0.28 -13.56
C LYS A 319 -13.42 -0.86 -12.70
N MET A 320 -14.53 -0.65 -12.00
CA MET A 320 -15.20 -1.66 -11.18
C MET A 320 -16.69 -1.37 -11.13
N ALA A 321 -17.51 -2.40 -11.31
CA ALA A 321 -18.96 -2.29 -11.10
C ALA A 321 -19.27 -2.12 -9.61
N ARG A 322 -20.31 -1.34 -9.29
CA ARG A 322 -20.74 -1.10 -7.92
C ARG A 322 -21.14 -2.40 -7.21
N GLU A 323 -21.84 -3.28 -7.89
CA GLU A 323 -22.30 -4.59 -7.39
C GLU A 323 -21.12 -5.51 -7.06
N GLU A 324 -20.09 -5.51 -7.90
CA GLU A 324 -18.84 -6.26 -7.63
C GLU A 324 -18.15 -5.75 -6.37
N ALA A 325 -18.06 -4.44 -6.22
CA ALA A 325 -17.46 -3.79 -5.06
C ALA A 325 -18.24 -4.09 -3.78
N LEU A 326 -19.58 -4.02 -3.82
CA LEU A 326 -20.44 -4.38 -2.70
C LEU A 326 -20.24 -5.84 -2.29
N LYS A 327 -20.26 -6.76 -3.24
CA LYS A 327 -20.04 -8.19 -2.98
C LYS A 327 -18.72 -8.45 -2.27
N GLN A 328 -17.64 -7.78 -2.69
CA GLN A 328 -16.33 -7.95 -2.06
C GLN A 328 -16.31 -7.34 -0.65
N GLU A 329 -16.86 -6.15 -0.48
CA GLU A 329 -16.95 -5.49 0.82
C GLU A 329 -17.79 -6.28 1.82
N GLU A 330 -18.98 -6.74 1.42
CA GLU A 330 -19.88 -7.54 2.25
C GLU A 330 -19.27 -8.87 2.66
N ALA A 331 -18.52 -9.53 1.78
CA ALA A 331 -17.81 -10.77 2.11
C ALA A 331 -16.72 -10.53 3.18
N MET A 332 -16.00 -9.40 3.13
CA MET A 332 -15.03 -9.05 4.16
C MET A 332 -15.70 -8.65 5.48
N LEU A 333 -16.81 -7.91 5.43
CA LEU A 333 -17.60 -7.57 6.62
C LEU A 333 -18.19 -8.82 7.28
N ALA A 334 -18.65 -9.80 6.52
CA ALA A 334 -19.17 -11.06 7.05
C ALA A 334 -18.06 -11.86 7.77
N SER A 335 -16.85 -11.89 7.25
CA SER A 335 -15.73 -12.59 7.88
C SER A 335 -15.17 -11.88 9.12
N TYR A 336 -15.37 -10.58 9.25
CA TYR A 336 -14.93 -9.79 10.41
C TYR A 336 -15.42 -10.33 11.75
N ASN A 337 -16.69 -10.76 11.82
CA ASN A 337 -17.30 -11.29 13.05
C ASN A 337 -16.65 -12.62 13.51
N SER A 338 -15.97 -13.33 12.63
CA SER A 338 -15.18 -14.54 12.96
C SER A 338 -13.73 -14.22 13.35
N GLY A 339 -13.36 -12.94 13.42
CA GLY A 339 -11.98 -12.51 13.71
C GLY A 339 -11.01 -12.73 12.55
N ALA A 340 -11.51 -12.92 11.34
CA ALA A 340 -10.69 -13.15 10.15
C ALA A 340 -11.05 -12.18 9.02
N ILE A 341 -10.07 -11.81 8.20
CA ILE A 341 -10.26 -11.09 6.93
C ILE A 341 -9.46 -11.81 5.84
N ASN A 342 -10.11 -12.13 4.72
CA ASN A 342 -9.44 -12.85 3.63
C ASN A 342 -8.67 -14.10 4.12
N ASN A 343 -9.28 -14.92 4.96
CA ASN A 343 -8.68 -16.11 5.60
C ASN A 343 -7.46 -15.83 6.51
N VAL A 344 -7.15 -14.58 6.81
CA VAL A 344 -6.13 -14.23 7.81
C VAL A 344 -6.80 -14.09 9.16
N ASN A 345 -6.48 -14.97 10.10
CA ASN A 345 -6.89 -14.84 11.49
C ASN A 345 -6.12 -13.68 12.13
N ILE A 346 -6.84 -12.65 12.58
CA ILE A 346 -6.23 -11.43 13.08
C ILE A 346 -5.56 -11.65 14.44
N GLU A 347 -6.11 -12.51 15.30
CA GLU A 347 -5.50 -12.84 16.59
C GLU A 347 -4.15 -13.54 16.39
N GLU A 348 -4.10 -14.56 15.53
CA GLU A 348 -2.87 -15.29 15.20
C GLU A 348 -1.83 -14.37 14.55
N LEU A 349 -2.23 -13.51 13.61
CA LEU A 349 -1.36 -12.52 13.00
C LEU A 349 -0.71 -11.60 14.05
N LEU A 350 -1.51 -11.07 14.98
CA LEU A 350 -1.03 -10.16 16.01
C LEU A 350 -0.12 -10.87 17.04
N LEU A 351 -0.44 -12.09 17.43
CA LEU A 351 0.34 -12.87 18.39
C LEU A 351 1.67 -13.36 17.78
N HIS A 352 1.60 -14.02 16.62
CA HIS A 352 2.73 -14.78 16.09
C HIS A 352 3.57 -14.01 15.09
N GLU A 353 2.94 -13.30 14.16
CA GLU A 353 3.69 -12.56 13.14
C GLU A 353 4.08 -11.17 13.64
N VAL A 354 3.15 -10.40 14.21
CA VAL A 354 3.48 -9.09 14.80
C VAL A 354 4.23 -9.28 16.11
N GLY A 355 3.92 -10.28 16.93
CA GLY A 355 4.58 -10.59 18.20
C GLY A 355 4.10 -9.70 19.35
N LEU A 356 2.80 -9.42 19.42
CA LEU A 356 2.16 -8.83 20.58
C LEU A 356 1.94 -9.88 21.68
N SER A 357 1.87 -9.45 22.94
CA SER A 357 1.45 -10.32 24.03
C SER A 357 -0.05 -10.63 23.94
N LYS A 358 -0.50 -11.74 24.54
CA LYS A 358 -1.93 -12.09 24.64
C LYS A 358 -2.78 -10.94 25.20
N LYS A 359 -2.27 -10.22 26.21
CA LYS A 359 -2.94 -9.06 26.81
C LYS A 359 -3.08 -7.89 25.83
N GLU A 360 -2.03 -7.60 25.06
CA GLU A 360 -2.06 -6.53 24.04
C GLU A 360 -3.00 -6.90 22.90
N THR A 361 -2.93 -8.14 22.42
CA THR A 361 -3.81 -8.66 21.37
C THR A 361 -5.28 -8.59 21.78
N ALA A 362 -5.62 -9.09 22.98
CA ALA A 362 -6.97 -8.99 23.51
C ALA A 362 -7.45 -7.54 23.59
N ARG A 363 -6.57 -6.61 23.98
CA ARG A 363 -6.90 -5.17 23.98
C ARG A 363 -7.10 -4.59 22.60
N VAL A 364 -6.39 -5.04 21.57
CA VAL A 364 -6.64 -4.64 20.18
C VAL A 364 -8.01 -5.15 19.74
N LEU A 365 -8.32 -6.41 20.00
CA LEU A 365 -9.55 -7.06 19.57
C LEU A 365 -10.79 -6.63 20.38
N SER A 366 -10.63 -6.23 21.63
CA SER A 366 -11.73 -5.74 22.50
C SER A 366 -12.19 -4.32 22.18
N THR A 367 -11.82 -3.76 21.04
CA THR A 367 -12.21 -2.42 20.59
C THR A 367 -13.64 -2.34 20.08
N LEU A 368 -14.37 -3.42 20.19
CA LEU A 368 -15.79 -3.54 19.84
C LEU A 368 -16.68 -3.03 20.97
#